data_3fac2d36cfd9d875024874acf1412982
#
_entry.id   3fac2d36cfd9d875024874acf1412982
#
_cell.length_a   1.000
_cell.length_b   1.000
_cell.length_c   1.000
_cell.angle_alpha   90.00
_cell.angle_beta   90.00
_cell.angle_gamma   90.00
#
_symmetry.space_group_name_H-M   'P 1'
#
loop_
_entity.id
_entity.type
_entity.pdbx_description
1 polymer ?
#
loop_
_entity_poly.entity_id
_entity_poly.type
_entity_poly.pdbx_seq_one_letter_code
_entity_poly.pdbx_strand_id
1 'polypeptide(L)'
;GSLVLSASLLAMLDMCDAIEAGPTFDPRQSRRKVIGIDIDIRAHNRAAIESHPMASRIHMVQGSSIAPKTIAAVRAASAGYQRVLVLLDSMHTPDHVLAELDAYAPLVTPGSYCVVFDTFVEDMPPGFFDDRPWDVGNNPKTALRQWLLSHSEFEVDASWPNKLMVTVAPEGFLRRKD
;
A
#
# COMPACT_ATOMS: atom_id res chain seq x y z
N GLY A 1 -5.87 12.29 4.38
CA GLY A 1 -5.83 11.49 5.59
C GLY A 1 -4.73 10.46 5.60
N SER A 2 -4.83 9.38 4.80
CA SER A 2 -3.93 8.22 4.88
C SER A 2 -2.44 8.54 4.64
N LEU A 3 -2.12 9.41 3.69
CA LEU A 3 -0.72 9.78 3.40
C LEU A 3 -0.06 10.51 4.59
N VAL A 4 -0.78 11.42 5.25
CA VAL A 4 -0.29 12.14 6.42
C VAL A 4 -0.10 11.19 7.60
N LEU A 5 -1.05 10.27 7.82
CA LEU A 5 -0.94 9.25 8.87
C LEU A 5 0.27 8.35 8.63
N SER A 6 0.45 7.84 7.41
CA SER A 6 1.60 7.01 7.05
C SER A 6 2.93 7.76 7.24
N ALA A 7 3.00 9.03 6.83
CA ALA A 7 4.18 9.87 7.03
C ALA A 7 4.48 10.09 8.52
N SER A 8 3.44 10.24 9.36
CA SER A 8 3.59 10.38 10.81
C SER A 8 4.09 9.09 11.46
N LEU A 9 3.59 7.92 11.04
CA LEU A 9 4.12 6.62 11.49
C LEU A 9 5.59 6.43 11.12
N LEU A 10 5.99 6.82 9.90
CA LEU A 10 7.40 6.79 9.50
C LEU A 10 8.25 7.74 10.35
N ALA A 11 7.72 8.90 10.73
CA ALA A 11 8.43 9.81 11.64
C ALA A 11 8.61 9.21 13.05
N MET A 12 7.61 8.48 13.55
CA MET A 12 7.75 7.75 14.83
C MET A 12 8.83 6.67 14.76
N LEU A 13 8.93 5.92 13.65
CA LEU A 13 9.99 4.94 13.44
C LEU A 13 11.38 5.60 13.44
N ASP A 14 11.51 6.77 12.78
CA ASP A 14 12.77 7.53 12.80
C ASP A 14 13.13 8.02 14.22
N MET A 15 12.13 8.39 15.02
CA MET A 15 12.37 8.77 16.42
C MET A 15 12.84 7.56 17.25
N CYS A 16 12.26 6.37 17.04
CA CYS A 16 12.73 5.15 17.71
C CYS A 16 14.18 4.85 17.35
N ASP A 17 14.54 4.88 16.06
CA ASP A 17 15.91 4.68 15.61
C ASP A 17 16.88 5.70 16.23
N ALA A 18 16.44 6.96 16.37
CA ALA A 18 17.25 8.00 16.97
C ALA A 18 17.49 7.78 18.48
N ILE A 19 16.49 7.30 19.19
CA ILE A 19 16.61 6.94 20.62
C ILE A 19 17.65 5.84 20.80
N GLU A 20 17.68 4.84 19.89
CA GLU A 20 18.65 3.76 19.92
C GLU A 20 20.06 4.23 19.52
N ALA A 21 20.17 5.15 18.57
CA ALA A 21 21.46 5.63 18.05
C ALA A 21 22.09 6.79 18.85
N GLY A 22 21.31 7.43 19.76
CA GLY A 22 21.77 8.60 20.54
C GLY A 22 21.23 9.94 20.01
N PRO A 23 21.67 11.08 20.58
CA PRO A 23 20.95 12.37 20.51
C PRO A 23 21.05 13.18 19.21
N THR A 24 21.52 12.63 18.11
CA THR A 24 21.82 13.37 16.87
C THR A 24 20.76 13.23 15.77
N PHE A 25 19.51 12.95 16.13
CA PHE A 25 18.44 12.79 15.13
C PHE A 25 17.97 14.14 14.57
N ASP A 26 18.09 14.29 13.24
CA ASP A 26 17.44 15.38 12.49
C ASP A 26 16.29 14.78 11.64
N PRO A 27 15.02 15.09 11.97
CA PRO A 27 13.87 14.57 11.20
C PRO A 27 13.90 14.92 9.71
N ARG A 28 14.61 16.00 9.33
CA ARG A 28 14.74 16.43 7.94
C ARG A 28 15.65 15.51 7.12
N GLN A 29 16.54 14.76 7.77
CA GLN A 29 17.45 13.83 7.13
C GLN A 29 16.88 12.44 6.95
N SER A 30 15.65 12.18 7.44
CA SER A 30 15.00 10.90 7.24
C SER A 30 14.86 10.55 5.77
N ARG A 31 15.23 9.31 5.44
CA ARG A 31 15.07 8.74 4.09
C ARG A 31 13.72 8.05 3.91
N ARG A 32 12.96 7.78 4.98
CA ARG A 32 11.66 7.12 4.90
C ARG A 32 10.64 8.04 4.24
N LYS A 33 10.00 7.58 3.17
CA LYS A 33 9.04 8.32 2.36
C LYS A 33 7.75 7.54 2.19
N VAL A 34 6.67 8.26 1.93
CA VAL A 34 5.39 7.74 1.46
C VAL A 34 5.22 8.18 0.03
N ILE A 35 4.96 7.25 -0.88
CA ILE A 35 4.55 7.53 -2.25
C ILE A 35 3.04 7.24 -2.30
N GLY A 36 2.25 8.26 -2.53
CA GLY A 36 0.80 8.14 -2.66
C GLY A 36 0.36 8.32 -4.10
N ILE A 37 -0.43 7.39 -4.59
CA ILE A 37 -1.02 7.44 -5.93
C ILE A 37 -2.52 7.72 -5.77
N ASP A 38 -3.04 8.64 -6.55
CA ASP A 38 -4.48 8.90 -6.63
C ASP A 38 -4.81 9.38 -8.05
N ILE A 39 -5.93 8.90 -8.59
CA ILE A 39 -6.39 9.29 -9.94
C ILE A 39 -6.78 10.77 -9.98
N ASP A 40 -7.27 11.33 -8.87
CA ASP A 40 -7.70 12.71 -8.73
C ASP A 40 -7.29 13.32 -7.39
N ILE A 41 -6.10 13.90 -7.33
CA ILE A 41 -5.65 14.65 -6.15
C ILE A 41 -6.28 16.04 -6.18
N ARG A 42 -7.45 16.17 -5.55
CA ARG A 42 -8.18 17.43 -5.49
C ARG A 42 -7.32 18.57 -4.95
N ALA A 43 -7.43 19.77 -5.55
CA ALA A 43 -6.57 20.91 -5.25
C ALA A 43 -6.50 21.26 -3.75
N HIS A 44 -7.63 21.21 -3.03
CA HIS A 44 -7.66 21.49 -1.59
C HIS A 44 -6.93 20.41 -0.77
N ASN A 45 -7.02 19.12 -1.16
CA ASN A 45 -6.29 18.04 -0.51
C ASN A 45 -4.77 18.17 -0.76
N ARG A 46 -4.39 18.51 -2.00
CA ARG A 46 -2.99 18.78 -2.35
C ARG A 46 -2.43 19.91 -1.49
N ALA A 47 -3.12 21.06 -1.45
CA ALA A 47 -2.68 22.19 -0.65
C ALA A 47 -2.56 21.85 0.84
N ALA A 48 -3.52 21.09 1.39
CA ALA A 48 -3.47 20.64 2.78
C ALA A 48 -2.27 19.73 3.07
N ILE A 49 -1.93 18.81 2.14
CA ILE A 49 -0.76 17.93 2.29
C ILE A 49 0.53 18.73 2.15
N GLU A 50 0.63 19.63 1.17
CA GLU A 50 1.83 20.44 0.90
C GLU A 50 2.14 21.42 2.04
N SER A 51 1.12 21.90 2.76
CA SER A 51 1.28 22.76 3.95
C SER A 51 1.54 21.98 5.24
N HIS A 52 1.41 20.65 5.23
CA HIS A 52 1.56 19.83 6.44
C HIS A 52 3.03 19.68 6.86
N PRO A 53 3.37 19.64 8.15
CA PRO A 53 4.75 19.42 8.62
C PRO A 53 5.42 18.17 8.06
N MET A 54 4.64 17.13 7.71
CA MET A 54 5.13 15.88 7.10
C MET A 54 5.24 15.93 5.57
N ALA A 55 4.97 17.07 4.92
CA ALA A 55 4.97 17.19 3.45
C ALA A 55 6.27 16.70 2.81
N SER A 56 7.42 16.96 3.43
CA SER A 56 8.73 16.51 2.94
C SER A 56 8.90 14.99 2.83
N ARG A 57 8.02 14.23 3.51
CA ARG A 57 7.99 12.76 3.50
C ARG A 57 7.01 12.19 2.49
N ILE A 58 6.19 13.02 1.87
CA ILE A 58 5.09 12.59 1.00
C ILE A 58 5.41 12.97 -0.45
N HIS A 59 5.40 11.96 -1.32
CA HIS A 59 5.50 12.13 -2.76
C HIS A 59 4.15 11.76 -3.38
N MET A 60 3.47 12.73 -3.96
CA MET A 60 2.15 12.55 -4.58
C MET A 60 2.29 12.32 -6.08
N VAL A 61 1.74 11.21 -6.58
CA VAL A 61 1.67 10.88 -8.01
C VAL A 61 0.20 10.88 -8.42
N GLN A 62 -0.18 11.81 -9.27
CA GLN A 62 -1.55 11.87 -9.80
C GLN A 62 -1.66 11.11 -11.10
N GLY A 63 -2.60 10.17 -11.14
CA GLY A 63 -2.91 9.34 -12.30
C GLY A 63 -3.48 7.99 -11.90
N SER A 64 -3.98 7.25 -12.88
CA SER A 64 -4.41 5.86 -12.66
C SER A 64 -3.22 5.01 -12.22
N SER A 65 -3.40 4.20 -11.16
CA SER A 65 -2.36 3.32 -10.62
C SER A 65 -1.83 2.31 -11.65
N ILE A 66 -2.66 1.89 -12.59
CA ILE A 66 -2.31 0.94 -13.66
C ILE A 66 -1.77 1.62 -14.93
N ALA A 67 -1.72 2.95 -14.98
CA ALA A 67 -1.18 3.64 -16.15
C ALA A 67 0.34 3.51 -16.23
N PRO A 68 0.94 3.20 -17.40
CA PRO A 68 2.37 3.00 -17.56
C PRO A 68 3.23 4.17 -17.05
N LYS A 69 2.75 5.41 -17.25
CA LYS A 69 3.43 6.62 -16.77
C LYS A 69 3.47 6.68 -15.24
N THR A 70 2.37 6.35 -14.59
CA THR A 70 2.27 6.32 -13.12
C THR A 70 3.19 5.25 -12.53
N ILE A 71 3.13 4.03 -13.10
CA ILE A 71 3.99 2.92 -12.70
C ILE A 71 5.47 3.29 -12.83
N ALA A 72 5.87 3.90 -13.96
CA ALA A 72 7.25 4.35 -14.17
C ALA A 72 7.68 5.41 -13.14
N ALA A 73 6.82 6.38 -12.82
CA ALA A 73 7.09 7.39 -11.82
C ALA A 73 7.29 6.80 -10.42
N VAL A 74 6.43 5.84 -10.03
CA VAL A 74 6.54 5.16 -8.73
C VAL A 74 7.80 4.31 -8.66
N ARG A 75 8.13 3.55 -9.71
CA ARG A 75 9.37 2.78 -9.80
C ARG A 75 10.61 3.67 -9.64
N ALA A 76 10.63 4.82 -10.30
CA ALA A 76 11.72 5.78 -10.17
C ALA A 76 11.80 6.36 -8.74
N ALA A 77 10.66 6.71 -8.14
CA ALA A 77 10.60 7.27 -6.80
C ALA A 77 10.94 6.25 -5.69
N SER A 78 10.71 4.96 -5.92
CA SER A 78 11.02 3.87 -4.98
C SER A 78 12.43 3.29 -5.18
N ALA A 79 13.16 3.69 -6.21
CA ALA A 79 14.49 3.16 -6.49
C ALA A 79 15.48 3.47 -5.37
N GLY A 80 16.29 2.47 -4.99
CA GLY A 80 17.33 2.59 -3.98
C GLY A 80 16.88 2.46 -2.52
N TYR A 81 15.59 2.27 -2.26
CA TYR A 81 15.11 1.93 -0.92
C TYR A 81 15.35 0.46 -0.62
N GLN A 82 15.91 0.18 0.56
CA GLN A 82 16.21 -1.18 1.02
C GLN A 82 14.99 -1.89 1.59
N ARG A 83 13.96 -1.16 2.00
CA ARG A 83 12.71 -1.72 2.53
C ARG A 83 11.53 -0.99 1.90
N VAL A 84 10.74 -1.72 1.14
CA VAL A 84 9.55 -1.23 0.45
C VAL A 84 8.35 -2.07 0.85
N LEU A 85 7.33 -1.39 1.35
CA LEU A 85 5.98 -1.90 1.64
C LEU A 85 5.04 -1.33 0.59
N VAL A 86 4.16 -2.15 0.05
CA VAL A 86 3.11 -1.74 -0.89
C VAL A 86 1.74 -1.93 -0.25
N LEU A 87 0.85 -0.95 -0.44
CA LEU A 87 -0.55 -0.98 0.00
C LEU A 87 -1.44 -0.74 -1.22
N LEU A 88 -2.30 -1.69 -1.56
CA LEU A 88 -3.25 -1.61 -2.69
C LEU A 88 -4.66 -1.40 -2.15
N ASP A 89 -5.21 -0.21 -2.38
CA ASP A 89 -6.50 0.25 -1.87
C ASP A 89 -7.14 1.25 -2.85
N SER A 90 -7.28 0.86 -4.13
CA SER A 90 -7.78 1.74 -5.17
C SER A 90 -9.14 1.31 -5.72
N MET A 91 -9.14 0.49 -6.76
CA MET A 91 -10.32 -0.08 -7.41
C MET A 91 -10.40 -1.57 -7.07
N HIS A 92 -11.56 -2.04 -6.60
CA HIS A 92 -11.71 -3.39 -6.06
C HIS A 92 -12.16 -4.44 -7.09
N THR A 93 -12.11 -4.12 -8.38
CA THR A 93 -12.34 -5.11 -9.45
C THR A 93 -11.12 -6.02 -9.62
N PRO A 94 -11.29 -7.34 -9.87
CA PRO A 94 -10.19 -8.26 -9.99
C PRO A 94 -9.15 -7.86 -11.04
N ASP A 95 -9.58 -7.44 -12.22
CA ASP A 95 -8.68 -7.04 -13.31
C ASP A 95 -7.78 -5.87 -12.90
N HIS A 96 -8.33 -4.89 -12.16
CA HIS A 96 -7.55 -3.76 -11.68
C HIS A 96 -6.55 -4.17 -10.61
N VAL A 97 -6.98 -4.98 -9.64
CA VAL A 97 -6.11 -5.48 -8.57
C VAL A 97 -4.99 -6.38 -9.13
N LEU A 98 -5.29 -7.23 -10.11
CA LEU A 98 -4.26 -8.03 -10.83
C LEU A 98 -3.22 -7.12 -11.49
N ALA A 99 -3.66 -6.09 -12.21
CA ALA A 99 -2.75 -5.14 -12.85
C ALA A 99 -1.89 -4.36 -11.83
N GLU A 100 -2.45 -4.02 -10.67
CA GLU A 100 -1.68 -3.40 -9.58
C GLU A 100 -0.69 -4.37 -8.93
N LEU A 101 -1.08 -5.61 -8.68
CA LEU A 101 -0.18 -6.65 -8.17
C LEU A 101 1.01 -6.84 -9.11
N ASP A 102 0.78 -6.98 -10.42
CA ASP A 102 1.84 -7.13 -11.41
C ASP A 102 2.77 -5.90 -11.48
N ALA A 103 2.20 -4.70 -11.29
CA ALA A 103 2.97 -3.45 -11.35
C ALA A 103 3.83 -3.20 -10.10
N TYR A 104 3.28 -3.48 -8.91
CA TYR A 104 3.83 -2.99 -7.63
C TYR A 104 4.34 -4.08 -6.70
N ALA A 105 3.83 -5.31 -6.72
CA ALA A 105 4.36 -6.38 -5.90
C ALA A 105 5.87 -6.65 -6.16
N PRO A 106 6.39 -6.52 -7.39
CA PRO A 106 7.84 -6.65 -7.63
C PRO A 106 8.70 -5.62 -6.90
N LEU A 107 8.13 -4.47 -6.46
CA LEU A 107 8.85 -3.45 -5.69
C LEU A 107 9.01 -3.82 -4.22
N VAL A 108 8.16 -4.70 -3.70
CA VAL A 108 8.25 -5.17 -2.31
C VAL A 108 9.59 -5.88 -2.12
N THR A 109 10.32 -5.51 -1.09
CA THR A 109 11.62 -6.14 -0.79
C THR A 109 11.44 -7.44 0.01
N PRO A 110 12.38 -8.39 -0.03
CA PRO A 110 12.32 -9.61 0.77
C PRO A 110 12.04 -9.33 2.25
N GLY A 111 11.21 -10.14 2.88
CA GLY A 111 10.75 -9.95 4.26
C GLY A 111 9.75 -8.82 4.47
N SER A 112 9.42 -8.01 3.44
CA SER A 112 8.39 -6.97 3.48
C SER A 112 7.05 -7.47 2.92
N TYR A 113 6.07 -6.57 2.81
CA TYR A 113 4.68 -6.93 2.51
C TYR A 113 4.11 -6.17 1.31
N CYS A 114 3.26 -6.84 0.54
CA CYS A 114 2.22 -6.24 -0.27
C CYS A 114 0.88 -6.47 0.45
N VAL A 115 0.17 -5.41 0.81
CA VAL A 115 -1.13 -5.53 1.47
C VAL A 115 -2.23 -5.17 0.49
N VAL A 116 -3.13 -6.12 0.23
CA VAL A 116 -4.31 -5.94 -0.61
C VAL A 116 -5.50 -5.70 0.30
N PHE A 117 -6.09 -4.52 0.22
CA PHE A 117 -7.25 -4.14 1.02
C PHE A 117 -8.56 -4.67 0.43
N ASP A 118 -9.61 -4.58 1.21
CA ASP A 118 -10.99 -4.95 0.88
C ASP A 118 -11.19 -6.40 0.38
N THR A 119 -10.27 -7.29 0.77
CA THR A 119 -10.42 -8.72 0.53
C THR A 119 -11.59 -9.33 1.31
N PHE A 120 -12.11 -8.63 2.35
CA PHE A 120 -13.30 -9.07 3.11
C PHE A 120 -14.58 -9.12 2.25
N VAL A 121 -14.62 -8.47 1.10
CA VAL A 121 -15.75 -8.49 0.16
C VAL A 121 -16.16 -9.93 -0.18
N GLU A 122 -15.19 -10.84 -0.31
CA GLU A 122 -15.44 -12.26 -0.59
C GLU A 122 -16.18 -12.98 0.55
N ASP A 123 -16.09 -12.48 1.77
CA ASP A 123 -16.66 -13.08 2.97
C ASP A 123 -18.04 -12.51 3.31
N MET A 124 -18.57 -11.60 2.49
CA MET A 124 -19.88 -10.99 2.64
C MET A 124 -20.96 -11.82 1.94
N PRO A 125 -22.24 -11.65 2.30
CA PRO A 125 -23.34 -12.25 1.55
C PRO A 125 -23.35 -11.75 0.09
N PRO A 126 -23.67 -12.61 -0.91
CA PRO A 126 -23.84 -12.19 -2.29
C PRO A 126 -24.87 -11.05 -2.42
N GLY A 127 -24.57 -10.03 -3.24
CA GLY A 127 -25.42 -8.87 -3.43
C GLY A 127 -25.34 -7.84 -2.30
N PHE A 128 -24.38 -7.97 -1.38
CA PHE A 128 -24.15 -6.97 -0.33
C PHE A 128 -23.68 -5.63 -0.92
N PHE A 129 -22.98 -5.68 -2.05
CA PHE A 129 -22.44 -4.53 -2.77
C PHE A 129 -23.15 -4.33 -4.13
N ASP A 130 -24.49 -4.29 -4.12
CA ASP A 130 -25.34 -4.23 -5.33
C ASP A 130 -25.13 -2.96 -6.18
N ASP A 131 -24.59 -1.88 -5.57
CA ASP A 131 -24.24 -0.62 -6.24
C ASP A 131 -22.79 -0.56 -6.73
N ARG A 132 -22.02 -1.65 -6.63
CA ARG A 132 -20.60 -1.70 -6.94
C ARG A 132 -20.29 -2.69 -8.08
N PRO A 133 -19.18 -2.47 -8.83
CA PRO A 133 -18.75 -3.42 -9.86
C PRO A 133 -18.01 -4.65 -9.30
N TRP A 134 -18.01 -4.84 -7.98
CA TRP A 134 -17.42 -5.98 -7.27
C TRP A 134 -18.39 -6.57 -6.28
N ASP A 135 -18.32 -7.88 -6.08
CA ASP A 135 -19.09 -8.64 -5.13
C ASP A 135 -18.39 -9.99 -4.88
N VAL A 136 -19.03 -10.91 -4.17
CA VAL A 136 -18.55 -12.29 -3.96
C VAL A 136 -18.21 -12.94 -5.32
N GLY A 137 -17.03 -13.56 -5.41
CA GLY A 137 -16.51 -14.14 -6.65
C GLY A 137 -15.88 -13.15 -7.64
N ASN A 138 -15.98 -11.84 -7.38
CA ASN A 138 -15.46 -10.78 -8.26
C ASN A 138 -14.91 -9.59 -7.44
N ASN A 139 -13.76 -9.77 -6.79
CA ASN A 139 -13.24 -8.82 -5.80
C ASN A 139 -11.73 -8.95 -5.59
N PRO A 140 -11.10 -8.13 -4.71
CA PRO A 140 -9.66 -8.19 -4.47
C PRO A 140 -9.14 -9.55 -3.98
N LYS A 141 -9.92 -10.32 -3.18
CA LYS A 141 -9.50 -11.64 -2.72
C LYS A 141 -9.41 -12.65 -3.85
N THR A 142 -10.34 -12.61 -4.79
CA THR A 142 -10.32 -13.50 -5.97
C THR A 142 -9.13 -13.20 -6.87
N ALA A 143 -8.80 -11.91 -7.07
CA ALA A 143 -7.61 -11.48 -7.81
C ALA A 143 -6.32 -11.97 -7.13
N LEU A 144 -6.19 -11.71 -5.84
CA LEU A 144 -5.07 -12.12 -5.02
C LEU A 144 -4.82 -13.64 -5.08
N ARG A 145 -5.87 -14.45 -4.90
CA ARG A 145 -5.78 -15.91 -4.97
C ARG A 145 -5.34 -16.40 -6.34
N GLN A 146 -5.87 -15.80 -7.41
CA GLN A 146 -5.45 -16.08 -8.78
C GLN A 146 -3.97 -15.72 -8.99
N TRP A 147 -3.54 -14.54 -8.56
CA TRP A 147 -2.18 -14.04 -8.73
C TRP A 147 -1.15 -14.94 -8.02
N LEU A 148 -1.45 -15.40 -6.82
CA LEU A 148 -0.59 -16.29 -6.03
C LEU A 148 -0.31 -17.65 -6.68
N LEU A 149 -1.15 -18.11 -7.62
CA LEU A 149 -0.91 -19.37 -8.35
C LEU A 149 0.40 -19.35 -9.15
N SER A 150 0.87 -18.17 -9.56
CA SER A 150 2.08 -17.98 -10.37
C SER A 150 3.19 -17.20 -9.65
N HIS A 151 2.98 -16.78 -8.40
CA HIS A 151 3.93 -15.94 -7.65
C HIS A 151 4.31 -16.59 -6.32
N SER A 152 5.04 -17.70 -6.42
CA SER A 152 5.45 -18.52 -5.25
C SER A 152 6.43 -17.81 -4.30
N GLU A 153 7.00 -16.67 -4.71
CA GLU A 153 7.84 -15.80 -3.90
C GLU A 153 7.05 -15.01 -2.85
N PHE A 154 5.72 -15.02 -2.92
CA PHE A 154 4.83 -14.46 -1.91
C PHE A 154 4.06 -15.55 -1.17
N GLU A 155 3.67 -15.25 0.05
CA GLU A 155 2.81 -16.09 0.88
C GLU A 155 1.83 -15.24 1.69
N VAL A 156 0.67 -15.78 1.98
CA VAL A 156 -0.30 -15.13 2.89
C VAL A 156 0.18 -15.27 4.33
N ASP A 157 0.39 -14.15 5.01
CA ASP A 157 0.70 -14.12 6.44
C ASP A 157 -0.57 -13.94 7.27
N ALA A 158 -1.12 -15.04 7.75
CA ALA A 158 -2.30 -15.04 8.61
C ALA A 158 -2.06 -14.49 10.03
N SER A 159 -0.81 -14.24 10.42
CA SER A 159 -0.51 -13.75 11.75
C SER A 159 -1.02 -12.33 12.00
N TRP A 160 -1.06 -11.49 10.96
CA TRP A 160 -1.55 -10.12 11.07
C TRP A 160 -3.05 -10.03 11.28
N PRO A 161 -3.92 -10.67 10.47
CA PRO A 161 -5.35 -10.72 10.76
C PRO A 161 -5.66 -11.25 12.16
N ASN A 162 -4.95 -12.29 12.60
CA ASN A 162 -5.14 -12.88 13.94
C ASN A 162 -4.77 -11.90 15.07
N LYS A 163 -3.75 -11.08 14.91
CA LYS A 163 -3.36 -10.04 15.88
C LYS A 163 -4.30 -8.85 15.87
N LEU A 164 -4.78 -8.46 14.69
CA LEU A 164 -5.68 -7.32 14.53
C LEU A 164 -7.11 -7.63 14.97
N MET A 165 -7.52 -8.91 14.94
CA MET A 165 -8.86 -9.43 15.20
C MET A 165 -9.94 -8.92 14.23
N VAL A 166 -9.92 -7.64 13.86
CA VAL A 166 -10.78 -7.02 12.84
C VAL A 166 -9.91 -6.34 11.81
N THR A 167 -10.11 -6.71 10.54
CA THR A 167 -9.38 -6.13 9.40
C THR A 167 -10.23 -6.18 8.13
N VAL A 168 -10.06 -5.19 7.26
CA VAL A 168 -10.65 -5.19 5.91
C VAL A 168 -9.81 -6.01 4.91
N ALA A 169 -8.68 -6.57 5.35
CA ALA A 169 -7.73 -7.30 4.52
C ALA A 169 -7.50 -8.76 4.99
N PRO A 170 -8.57 -9.57 5.23
CA PRO A 170 -8.38 -11.00 5.54
C PRO A 170 -7.73 -11.71 4.35
N GLU A 171 -6.66 -12.47 4.58
CA GLU A 171 -5.76 -13.04 3.56
C GLU A 171 -4.97 -12.00 2.73
N GLY A 172 -5.20 -10.69 2.90
CA GLY A 172 -4.61 -9.63 2.10
C GLY A 172 -3.16 -9.29 2.45
N PHE A 173 -2.59 -9.82 3.52
CA PHE A 173 -1.20 -9.57 3.93
C PHE A 173 -0.25 -10.55 3.23
N LEU A 174 0.31 -10.12 2.09
CA LEU A 174 1.26 -10.93 1.31
C LEU A 174 2.68 -10.61 1.73
N ARG A 175 3.34 -11.54 2.41
CA ARG A 175 4.76 -11.44 2.73
C ARG A 175 5.60 -11.91 1.55
N ARG A 176 6.57 -11.10 1.13
CA ARG A 176 7.59 -11.55 0.20
C ARG A 176 8.62 -12.41 0.96
N LYS A 177 8.83 -13.63 0.48
CA LYS A 177 9.84 -14.54 1.05
C LYS A 177 11.27 -14.00 0.85
N ASP A 178 12.18 -14.46 1.68
CA ASP A 178 13.61 -14.11 1.64
C ASP A 178 14.30 -14.73 0.42
#